data_7e318f43e25a85cf7588d0f461caa562
#
_entry.id   7e318f43e25a85cf7588d0f461caa562
#
_cell.length_a   1.000
_cell.length_b   1.000
_cell.length_c   1.000
_cell.angle_alpha   90.00
_cell.angle_beta   90.00
_cell.angle_gamma   90.00
#
_symmetry.space_group_name_H-M   'P 1'
#
loop_
_entity.id
_entity.type
_entity.pdbx_description
1 polymer ?
#
loop_
_entity_poly.entity_id
_entity_poly.type
_entity_poly.pdbx_seq_one_letter_code
_entity_poly.pdbx_strand_id
1 'polypeptide(L)'
;MAVKVARGQVTIIDQNDAVTLQAFIGSSQPLTQVYNKDTNAYAPSWAASPYLILTPSLFVSGKGSTDQITSVGNAASLTAGVKSGSAKWYKNGTAITSGQDSCTIGAASAKYALTIKANHMTVSSPQVRYTFEATYIDANGLEIPFRAEIQFTQHLNAGAMIAAVAYAPDGIVFKNDEVATLKAHCDLWRGATI
;
A
#
# COMPACT_ATOMS: atom_id res chain seq x y z
N MET A 1 19.24 21.10 76.92
CA MET A 1 19.89 21.06 75.59
C MET A 1 18.85 20.74 74.53
N ALA A 2 18.61 21.61 73.55
CA ALA A 2 17.74 21.38 72.47
C ALA A 2 18.46 20.63 71.36
N VAL A 3 18.02 19.44 71.01
CA VAL A 3 18.57 18.65 69.91
C VAL A 3 18.07 19.24 68.61
N LYS A 4 18.96 19.80 67.78
CA LYS A 4 18.63 20.25 66.43
C LYS A 4 18.68 19.04 65.50
N VAL A 5 17.52 18.63 64.95
CA VAL A 5 17.40 17.57 63.95
C VAL A 5 17.39 18.25 62.60
N ALA A 6 18.41 18.01 61.76
CA ALA A 6 18.39 18.38 60.33
C ALA A 6 17.62 17.29 59.55
N ARG A 7 16.62 17.69 58.79
CA ARG A 7 15.89 16.81 57.85
C ARG A 7 16.30 17.20 56.45
N GLY A 8 16.81 16.25 55.67
CA GLY A 8 17.06 16.37 54.25
C GLY A 8 16.01 15.56 53.47
N GLN A 9 15.48 16.12 52.40
CA GLN A 9 14.60 15.42 51.48
C GLN A 9 15.37 15.28 50.14
N VAL A 10 15.46 14.07 49.64
CA VAL A 10 15.99 13.78 48.29
C VAL A 10 14.81 13.33 47.45
N THR A 11 14.55 14.03 46.33
CA THR A 11 13.60 13.61 45.33
C THR A 11 14.38 12.87 44.24
N ILE A 12 14.10 11.57 44.08
CA ILE A 12 14.61 10.78 42.97
C ILE A 12 13.59 10.89 41.85
N ILE A 13 13.98 11.50 40.73
CA ILE A 13 13.18 11.54 39.52
C ILE A 13 13.74 10.45 38.63
N ASP A 14 12.97 9.38 38.42
CA ASP A 14 13.25 8.40 37.39
C ASP A 14 12.80 8.99 36.05
N GLN A 15 13.76 9.40 35.22
CA GLN A 15 13.51 9.78 33.85
C GLN A 15 13.42 8.50 33.04
N ASN A 16 12.19 8.09 32.75
CA ASN A 16 11.93 6.99 31.83
C ASN A 16 12.34 7.42 30.40
N ASP A 17 13.46 6.88 29.91
CA ASP A 17 13.91 7.17 28.56
C ASP A 17 12.83 6.73 27.56
N ALA A 18 12.28 7.68 26.80
CA ALA A 18 11.29 7.41 25.78
C ALA A 18 11.86 6.44 24.73
N VAL A 19 11.22 5.31 24.54
CA VAL A 19 11.62 4.36 23.51
C VAL A 19 11.35 4.94 22.12
N THR A 20 12.28 4.73 21.20
CA THR A 20 12.12 5.10 19.79
C THR A 20 11.51 3.94 19.04
N LEU A 21 10.41 4.21 18.32
CA LEU A 21 9.73 3.24 17.49
C LEU A 21 10.10 3.43 16.03
N GLN A 22 10.42 2.33 15.34
CA GLN A 22 10.65 2.30 13.90
C GLN A 22 9.71 1.29 13.28
N ALA A 23 8.75 1.77 12.49
CA ALA A 23 7.73 0.95 11.86
C ALA A 23 7.80 1.05 10.33
N PHE A 24 7.57 -0.05 9.65
CA PHE A 24 7.47 -0.11 8.19
C PHE A 24 6.50 -1.21 7.75
N ILE A 25 6.13 -1.20 6.48
CA ILE A 25 5.27 -2.21 5.87
C ILE A 25 6.06 -2.90 4.76
N GLY A 26 6.22 -4.22 4.88
CA GLY A 26 6.74 -5.07 3.82
C GLY A 26 5.64 -5.44 2.83
N SER A 27 6.01 -5.61 1.56
CA SER A 27 5.10 -6.01 0.48
C SER A 27 5.55 -7.32 -0.15
N SER A 28 4.60 -8.25 -0.39
CA SER A 28 4.86 -9.50 -1.10
C SER A 28 4.91 -9.33 -2.63
N GLN A 29 4.52 -8.18 -3.15
CA GLN A 29 4.46 -7.85 -4.58
C GLN A 29 5.23 -6.55 -4.85
N PRO A 30 5.67 -6.29 -6.09
CA PRO A 30 6.27 -5.02 -6.47
C PRO A 30 5.35 -3.83 -6.17
N LEU A 31 5.96 -2.67 -5.88
CA LEU A 31 5.23 -1.43 -5.61
C LEU A 31 4.60 -0.81 -6.87
N THR A 32 4.91 -1.40 -8.01
CA THR A 32 4.41 -0.98 -9.32
C THR A 32 3.57 -2.08 -9.94
N GLN A 33 2.40 -1.72 -10.43
CA GLN A 33 1.50 -2.59 -11.19
C GLN A 33 1.34 -2.02 -12.60
N VAL A 34 1.41 -2.87 -13.62
CA VAL A 34 1.18 -2.48 -15.01
C VAL A 34 -0.22 -2.93 -15.42
N TYR A 35 -1.02 -2.00 -15.96
CA TYR A 35 -2.30 -2.31 -16.59
C TYR A 35 -2.16 -2.28 -18.11
N ASN A 36 -2.46 -3.41 -18.75
CA ASN A 36 -2.50 -3.50 -20.19
C ASN A 36 -3.93 -3.24 -20.68
N LYS A 37 -4.12 -2.12 -21.39
CA LYS A 37 -5.43 -1.69 -21.88
C LYS A 37 -6.00 -2.62 -22.96
N ASP A 38 -5.15 -3.26 -23.76
CA ASP A 38 -5.59 -4.11 -24.86
C ASP A 38 -6.13 -5.46 -24.39
N THR A 39 -5.51 -6.02 -23.35
CA THR A 39 -5.90 -7.31 -22.78
C THR A 39 -6.77 -7.18 -21.54
N ASN A 40 -6.96 -5.95 -21.05
CA ASN A 40 -7.65 -5.64 -19.81
C ASN A 40 -7.03 -6.39 -18.60
N ALA A 41 -5.72 -6.57 -18.62
CA ALA A 41 -4.98 -7.36 -17.64
C ALA A 41 -4.04 -6.52 -16.78
N TYR A 42 -3.85 -6.96 -15.54
CA TYR A 42 -2.91 -6.39 -14.58
C TYR A 42 -1.70 -7.30 -14.41
N ALA A 43 -0.50 -6.71 -14.30
CA ALA A 43 0.74 -7.41 -14.03
C ALA A 43 1.56 -6.67 -12.94
N PRO A 44 1.79 -7.28 -11.76
CA PRO A 44 1.12 -8.47 -11.26
C PRO A 44 -0.37 -8.24 -10.98
N SER A 45 -1.21 -9.27 -11.10
CA SER A 45 -2.62 -9.17 -10.71
C SER A 45 -2.76 -9.52 -9.23
N TRP A 46 -3.31 -8.61 -8.43
CA TRP A 46 -3.59 -8.89 -7.01
C TRP A 46 -4.88 -9.67 -6.80
N ALA A 47 -5.72 -9.76 -7.85
CA ALA A 47 -6.97 -10.51 -7.81
C ALA A 47 -6.78 -12.04 -7.97
N ALA A 48 -5.56 -12.48 -8.30
CA ALA A 48 -5.19 -13.88 -8.45
C ALA A 48 -4.03 -14.23 -7.53
N SER A 49 -3.88 -15.50 -7.18
CA SER A 49 -2.71 -15.98 -6.42
C SER A 49 -1.44 -15.89 -7.28
N PRO A 50 -0.31 -15.41 -6.70
CA PRO A 50 -0.15 -14.94 -5.33
C PRO A 50 -0.75 -13.55 -5.10
N TYR A 51 -1.58 -13.43 -4.06
CA TYR A 51 -2.20 -12.17 -3.69
C TYR A 51 -1.20 -11.14 -3.16
N LEU A 52 -1.58 -9.86 -3.16
CA LEU A 52 -0.80 -8.85 -2.45
C LEU A 52 -0.98 -9.02 -0.92
N ILE A 53 0.14 -9.19 -0.22
CA ILE A 53 0.17 -9.27 1.24
C ILE A 53 1.07 -8.16 1.76
N LEU A 54 0.52 -7.33 2.64
CA LEU A 54 1.23 -6.25 3.33
C LEU A 54 1.46 -6.67 4.77
N THR A 55 2.71 -6.71 5.20
CA THR A 55 3.09 -7.14 6.55
C THR A 55 3.72 -5.98 7.30
N PRO A 56 3.09 -5.46 8.35
CA PRO A 56 3.68 -4.43 9.18
C PRO A 56 4.76 -5.04 10.08
N SER A 57 5.79 -4.27 10.37
CA SER A 57 6.87 -4.60 11.29
C SER A 57 7.18 -3.42 12.19
N LEU A 58 7.48 -3.68 13.47
CA LEU A 58 7.80 -2.69 14.46
C LEU A 58 9.08 -3.07 15.20
N PHE A 59 10.06 -2.18 15.20
CA PHE A 59 11.29 -2.29 15.97
C PHE A 59 11.34 -1.21 17.04
N VAL A 60 11.74 -1.60 18.24
CA VAL A 60 11.80 -0.74 19.41
C VAL A 60 13.25 -0.59 19.85
N SER A 61 13.72 0.63 20.07
CA SER A 61 15.08 0.87 20.54
C SER A 61 15.33 0.17 21.89
N GLY A 62 16.51 -0.41 22.06
CA GLY A 62 16.86 -1.13 23.28
C GLY A 62 16.26 -2.55 23.43
N LYS A 63 15.41 -3.00 22.51
CA LYS A 63 14.80 -4.34 22.52
C LYS A 63 15.47 -5.34 21.55
N GLY A 64 16.60 -4.97 20.96
CA GLY A 64 17.27 -5.77 19.93
C GLY A 64 16.57 -5.70 18.57
N SER A 65 16.92 -6.63 17.66
CA SER A 65 16.41 -6.66 16.29
C SER A 65 15.10 -7.45 16.12
N THR A 66 14.46 -7.85 17.20
CA THR A 66 13.23 -8.67 17.16
C THR A 66 12.03 -7.79 16.82
N ASP A 67 11.24 -8.20 15.82
CA ASP A 67 9.99 -7.55 15.44
C ASP A 67 8.96 -7.66 16.58
N GLN A 68 8.50 -6.52 17.08
CA GLN A 68 7.58 -6.41 18.21
C GLN A 68 6.09 -6.51 17.80
N ILE A 69 5.80 -6.64 16.52
CA ILE A 69 4.41 -6.59 16.02
C ILE A 69 3.55 -7.81 16.46
N THR A 70 4.19 -8.95 16.73
CA THR A 70 3.52 -10.19 17.15
C THR A 70 3.20 -10.25 18.63
N SER A 71 3.81 -9.37 19.42
CA SER A 71 3.59 -9.32 20.87
C SER A 71 2.31 -8.53 21.16
N VAL A 72 1.46 -9.05 22.05
CA VAL A 72 0.26 -8.33 22.52
C VAL A 72 0.61 -7.62 23.82
N GLY A 73 0.56 -6.28 23.78
CA GLY A 73 0.86 -5.42 24.92
C GLY A 73 -0.36 -5.25 25.84
N ASN A 74 -0.08 -5.14 27.14
CA ASN A 74 -1.09 -4.84 28.16
C ASN A 74 -0.50 -3.92 29.24
N ALA A 75 -0.97 -2.68 29.31
CA ALA A 75 -0.52 -1.69 30.27
C ALA A 75 -0.79 -2.10 31.72
N ALA A 76 -1.88 -2.78 31.98
CA ALA A 76 -2.25 -3.19 33.35
C ALA A 76 -1.34 -4.32 33.88
N SER A 77 -0.82 -5.19 33.02
CA SER A 77 0.11 -6.27 33.38
C SER A 77 1.56 -5.98 33.00
N LEU A 78 1.86 -4.76 32.54
CA LEU A 78 3.19 -4.29 32.10
C LEU A 78 3.83 -5.23 31.04
N THR A 79 2.98 -5.77 30.16
CA THR A 79 3.43 -6.62 29.04
C THR A 79 3.64 -5.76 27.81
N ALA A 80 4.87 -5.67 27.34
CA ALA A 80 5.20 -4.89 26.14
C ALA A 80 4.69 -5.55 24.86
N GLY A 81 4.25 -4.73 23.90
CA GLY A 81 3.76 -5.17 22.60
C GLY A 81 2.67 -4.26 22.03
N VAL A 82 2.04 -4.70 20.95
CA VAL A 82 0.94 -3.95 20.33
C VAL A 82 -0.32 -4.07 21.20
N LYS A 83 -0.93 -2.94 21.52
CA LYS A 83 -2.17 -2.87 22.31
C LYS A 83 -3.28 -3.64 21.60
N SER A 84 -3.96 -4.52 22.32
CA SER A 84 -5.09 -5.27 21.79
C SER A 84 -6.18 -4.35 21.22
N GLY A 85 -6.65 -4.63 20.00
CA GLY A 85 -7.69 -3.85 19.33
C GLY A 85 -7.24 -2.49 18.77
N SER A 86 -5.97 -2.10 18.91
CA SER A 86 -5.46 -0.83 18.38
C SER A 86 -5.04 -0.91 16.90
N ALA A 87 -4.74 -2.12 16.40
CA ALA A 87 -4.27 -2.33 15.03
C ALA A 87 -5.39 -2.02 14.01
N LYS A 88 -5.11 -1.08 13.10
CA LYS A 88 -6.05 -0.64 12.06
C LYS A 88 -5.33 -0.45 10.73
N TRP A 89 -6.01 -0.80 9.66
CA TRP A 89 -5.57 -0.55 8.30
C TRP A 89 -6.45 0.50 7.61
N TYR A 90 -5.82 1.29 6.74
CA TYR A 90 -6.52 2.30 5.94
C TYR A 90 -6.10 2.18 4.48
N LYS A 91 -7.05 2.42 3.57
CA LYS A 91 -6.84 2.58 2.13
C LYS A 91 -7.16 4.03 1.76
N ASN A 92 -6.19 4.79 1.28
CA ASN A 92 -6.35 6.21 0.94
C ASN A 92 -7.01 7.04 2.05
N GLY A 93 -6.71 6.73 3.33
CA GLY A 93 -7.29 7.40 4.50
C GLY A 93 -8.63 6.83 4.98
N THR A 94 -9.25 5.91 4.25
CA THR A 94 -10.48 5.23 4.68
C THR A 94 -10.15 3.93 5.39
N ALA A 95 -10.74 3.72 6.57
CA ALA A 95 -10.51 2.52 7.37
C ALA A 95 -10.98 1.25 6.61
N ILE A 96 -10.16 0.21 6.66
CA ILE A 96 -10.47 -1.11 6.09
C ILE A 96 -11.02 -2.00 7.20
N THR A 97 -12.18 -2.59 6.96
CA THR A 97 -12.73 -3.67 7.77
C THR A 97 -12.44 -5.01 7.06
N SER A 98 -12.08 -6.04 7.83
CA SER A 98 -11.83 -7.37 7.25
C SER A 98 -13.07 -7.89 6.51
N GLY A 99 -12.87 -8.33 5.27
CA GLY A 99 -13.94 -8.73 4.33
C GLY A 99 -14.41 -7.61 3.40
N GLN A 100 -14.08 -6.34 3.68
CA GLN A 100 -14.39 -5.21 2.81
C GLN A 100 -13.35 -5.08 1.69
N ASP A 101 -13.78 -4.64 0.50
CA ASP A 101 -12.90 -4.41 -0.68
C ASP A 101 -12.00 -5.62 -1.00
N SER A 102 -12.47 -6.84 -0.77
CA SER A 102 -11.66 -8.06 -0.91
C SER A 102 -10.38 -8.06 -0.07
N CYS A 103 -10.39 -7.38 1.06
CA CYS A 103 -9.29 -7.32 2.03
C CYS A 103 -9.56 -8.25 3.20
N THR A 104 -8.51 -8.91 3.69
CA THR A 104 -8.57 -9.72 4.92
C THR A 104 -7.43 -9.28 5.85
N ILE A 105 -7.77 -8.99 7.12
CA ILE A 105 -6.80 -8.60 8.13
C ILE A 105 -6.50 -9.81 9.01
N GLY A 106 -5.23 -10.17 9.11
CA GLY A 106 -4.74 -11.24 9.97
C GLY A 106 -4.79 -10.88 11.46
N ALA A 107 -4.79 -11.89 12.32
CA ALA A 107 -4.64 -11.72 13.77
C ALA A 107 -3.19 -11.32 14.14
N ALA A 108 -2.93 -11.06 15.42
CA ALA A 108 -1.59 -10.78 15.95
C ALA A 108 -0.57 -11.88 15.61
N SER A 109 -0.96 -13.15 15.68
CA SER A 109 -0.13 -14.30 15.27
C SER A 109 0.27 -14.27 13.79
N ALA A 110 -0.51 -13.61 12.96
CA ALA A 110 -0.24 -13.33 11.54
C ALA A 110 0.27 -11.90 11.32
N LYS A 111 0.85 -11.26 12.35
CA LYS A 111 1.42 -9.91 12.31
C LYS A 111 0.44 -8.82 11.83
N TYR A 112 -0.86 -9.00 12.02
CA TYR A 112 -1.91 -8.11 11.47
C TYR A 112 -1.79 -7.88 9.96
N ALA A 113 -1.21 -8.83 9.22
CA ALA A 113 -0.99 -8.69 7.79
C ALA A 113 -2.30 -8.44 7.03
N LEU A 114 -2.26 -7.51 6.07
CA LEU A 114 -3.37 -7.22 5.17
C LEU A 114 -3.22 -8.01 3.88
N THR A 115 -4.12 -8.95 3.62
CA THR A 115 -4.20 -9.67 2.33
C THR A 115 -5.22 -8.99 1.44
N ILE A 116 -4.81 -8.62 0.23
CA ILE A 116 -5.61 -7.90 -0.76
C ILE A 116 -5.82 -8.81 -1.96
N LYS A 117 -7.09 -9.07 -2.31
CA LYS A 117 -7.53 -9.99 -3.37
C LYS A 117 -8.26 -9.28 -4.51
N ALA A 118 -7.93 -8.00 -4.71
CA ALA A 118 -8.48 -7.19 -5.80
C ALA A 118 -7.45 -6.19 -6.29
N ASN A 119 -7.52 -5.80 -7.56
CA ASN A 119 -6.74 -4.70 -8.09
C ASN A 119 -7.42 -3.39 -7.70
N HIS A 120 -6.80 -2.61 -6.80
CA HIS A 120 -7.40 -1.39 -6.24
C HIS A 120 -7.05 -0.12 -7.01
N MET A 121 -6.15 -0.21 -7.98
CA MET A 121 -5.80 0.89 -8.85
C MET A 121 -6.56 0.78 -10.19
N THR A 122 -6.85 1.93 -10.78
CA THR A 122 -7.50 2.06 -12.08
C THR A 122 -6.77 3.11 -12.91
N VAL A 123 -7.08 3.21 -14.20
CA VAL A 123 -6.49 4.22 -15.09
C VAL A 123 -6.77 5.65 -14.58
N SER A 124 -7.95 5.88 -14.00
CA SER A 124 -8.33 7.19 -13.44
C SER A 124 -7.80 7.41 -12.01
N SER A 125 -7.43 6.35 -11.32
CA SER A 125 -6.86 6.40 -9.96
C SER A 125 -5.63 5.49 -9.90
N PRO A 126 -4.48 5.94 -10.48
CA PRO A 126 -3.31 5.09 -10.70
C PRO A 126 -2.44 4.91 -9.44
N GLN A 127 -2.89 5.37 -8.31
CA GLN A 127 -2.16 5.26 -7.04
C GLN A 127 -3.08 4.75 -5.93
N VAL A 128 -2.53 3.96 -5.04
CA VAL A 128 -3.18 3.56 -3.80
C VAL A 128 -2.16 3.57 -2.67
N ARG A 129 -2.57 4.12 -1.53
CA ARG A 129 -1.79 4.17 -0.31
C ARG A 129 -2.46 3.35 0.77
N TYR A 130 -1.68 2.48 1.40
CA TYR A 130 -2.10 1.75 2.59
C TYR A 130 -1.35 2.27 3.81
N THR A 131 -2.08 2.43 4.90
CA THR A 131 -1.54 2.90 6.17
C THR A 131 -1.90 1.89 7.24
N PHE A 132 -0.94 1.53 8.06
CA PHE A 132 -1.13 0.75 9.28
C PHE A 132 -0.93 1.65 10.48
N GLU A 133 -1.87 1.65 11.41
CA GLU A 133 -1.80 2.37 12.67
C GLU A 133 -2.02 1.41 13.82
N ALA A 134 -1.24 1.56 14.88
CA ALA A 134 -1.45 0.84 16.13
C ALA A 134 -0.81 1.59 17.30
N THR A 135 -1.03 1.10 18.52
CA THR A 135 -0.42 1.62 19.73
C THR A 135 0.50 0.56 20.31
N TYR A 136 1.75 0.91 20.57
CA TYR A 136 2.69 0.07 21.28
C TYR A 136 2.60 0.38 22.77
N ILE A 137 2.65 -0.66 23.62
CA ILE A 137 2.79 -0.54 25.07
C ILE A 137 4.20 -0.97 25.42
N ASP A 138 4.94 -0.15 26.14
CA ASP A 138 6.26 -0.49 26.62
C ASP A 138 6.22 -1.35 27.90
N ALA A 139 7.40 -1.74 28.41
CA ALA A 139 7.53 -2.52 29.64
C ALA A 139 7.08 -1.79 30.92
N ASN A 140 6.87 -0.47 30.84
CA ASN A 140 6.42 0.37 31.92
C ASN A 140 4.92 0.72 31.81
N GLY A 141 4.24 0.18 30.78
CA GLY A 141 2.84 0.43 30.52
C GLY A 141 2.56 1.74 29.76
N LEU A 142 3.60 2.45 29.27
CA LEU A 142 3.43 3.66 28.47
C LEU A 142 2.90 3.30 27.08
N GLU A 143 1.83 3.97 26.67
CA GLU A 143 1.19 3.80 25.37
C GLU A 143 1.76 4.78 24.34
N ILE A 144 2.33 4.27 23.26
CA ILE A 144 2.97 5.06 22.21
C ILE A 144 2.33 4.72 20.88
N PRO A 145 1.54 5.64 20.25
CA PRO A 145 0.98 5.42 18.94
C PRO A 145 2.08 5.41 17.87
N PHE A 146 1.92 4.57 16.85
CA PHE A 146 2.79 4.53 15.70
C PHE A 146 2.01 4.31 14.41
N ARG A 147 2.64 4.69 13.30
CA ARG A 147 2.06 4.62 11.96
C ARG A 147 3.13 4.24 10.96
N ALA A 148 2.75 3.41 9.98
CA ALA A 148 3.56 3.09 8.82
C ALA A 148 2.71 3.21 7.54
N GLU A 149 3.36 3.57 6.43
CA GLU A 149 2.68 3.75 5.15
C GLU A 149 3.44 3.06 4.02
N ILE A 150 2.70 2.61 3.02
CA ILE A 150 3.22 2.08 1.76
C ILE A 150 2.34 2.55 0.62
N GLN A 151 2.95 2.94 -0.50
CA GLN A 151 2.24 3.42 -1.67
C GLN A 151 2.56 2.56 -2.89
N PHE A 152 1.54 2.28 -3.67
CA PHE A 152 1.64 1.59 -4.95
C PHE A 152 1.26 2.52 -6.08
N THR A 153 1.86 2.30 -7.25
CA THR A 153 1.59 3.05 -8.46
C THR A 153 1.24 2.10 -9.60
N GLN A 154 0.32 2.53 -10.45
CA GLN A 154 -0.04 1.81 -11.67
C GLN A 154 0.53 2.54 -12.88
N HIS A 155 1.19 1.81 -13.76
CA HIS A 155 1.56 2.27 -15.09
C HIS A 155 0.59 1.72 -16.12
N LEU A 156 0.13 2.60 -16.99
CA LEU A 156 -0.65 2.20 -18.15
C LEU A 156 0.32 1.73 -19.23
N ASN A 157 0.24 0.47 -19.62
CA ASN A 157 0.76 0.05 -20.90
C ASN A 157 -0.28 0.46 -21.94
N ALA A 158 -0.06 1.62 -22.57
CA ALA A 158 -0.89 2.08 -23.66
C ALA A 158 -0.73 1.04 -24.77
N GLY A 159 -1.83 0.39 -25.11
CA GLY A 159 -1.86 -0.56 -26.20
C GLY A 159 -1.35 0.09 -27.49
N ALA A 160 -1.01 -0.72 -28.45
CA ALA A 160 -0.54 -0.28 -29.73
C ALA A 160 -1.50 0.79 -30.30
N MET A 161 -0.96 1.94 -30.64
CA MET A 161 -1.72 3.06 -31.19
C MET A 161 -2.44 2.59 -32.46
N ILE A 162 -3.76 2.78 -32.52
CA ILE A 162 -4.51 2.50 -33.73
C ILE A 162 -4.46 3.74 -34.62
N ALA A 163 -3.95 3.58 -35.83
CA ALA A 163 -3.93 4.62 -36.84
C ALA A 163 -4.75 4.18 -38.03
N ALA A 164 -5.60 5.07 -38.55
CA ALA A 164 -6.32 4.88 -39.80
C ALA A 164 -5.63 5.72 -40.88
N VAL A 165 -5.24 5.07 -41.95
CA VAL A 165 -4.64 5.74 -43.12
C VAL A 165 -5.57 5.56 -44.29
N ALA A 166 -6.18 6.65 -44.74
CA ALA A 166 -7.01 6.67 -45.93
C ALA A 166 -6.21 7.12 -47.14
N TYR A 167 -6.31 6.42 -48.24
CA TYR A 167 -5.70 6.76 -49.49
C TYR A 167 -6.57 6.40 -50.71
N ALA A 168 -6.36 7.08 -51.81
CA ALA A 168 -7.09 6.85 -53.05
C ALA A 168 -6.08 6.38 -54.13
N PRO A 169 -6.03 5.03 -54.42
CA PRO A 169 -5.06 4.48 -55.38
C PRO A 169 -5.29 4.97 -56.80
N ASP A 170 -6.54 5.30 -57.16
CA ASP A 170 -6.90 5.80 -58.50
C ASP A 170 -6.85 7.32 -58.60
N GLY A 171 -6.30 8.02 -57.57
CA GLY A 171 -6.29 9.47 -57.51
C GLY A 171 -7.56 10.07 -56.90
N ILE A 172 -7.61 11.38 -56.79
CA ILE A 172 -8.72 12.16 -56.15
C ILE A 172 -9.47 13.03 -57.13
N VAL A 173 -9.13 12.95 -58.41
CA VAL A 173 -9.72 13.81 -59.46
C VAL A 173 -10.45 12.93 -60.49
N PHE A 174 -11.74 13.18 -60.69
CA PHE A 174 -12.47 12.63 -61.83
C PHE A 174 -12.06 13.37 -63.08
N LYS A 175 -11.59 12.61 -64.09
CA LYS A 175 -11.42 13.12 -65.44
C LYS A 175 -12.66 12.77 -66.23
N ASN A 176 -13.22 13.73 -66.94
CA ASN A 176 -14.35 13.48 -67.84
C ASN A 176 -13.96 12.39 -68.87
N ASP A 177 -14.79 11.36 -68.95
CA ASP A 177 -14.75 10.26 -69.92
C ASP A 177 -13.70 9.16 -69.70
N GLU A 178 -12.82 9.22 -68.67
CA GLU A 178 -11.81 8.18 -68.49
C GLU A 178 -12.06 7.21 -67.37
N VAL A 179 -12.70 7.64 -66.26
CA VAL A 179 -12.94 6.79 -65.08
C VAL A 179 -14.35 6.97 -64.52
N ALA A 180 -15.13 5.89 -64.53
CA ALA A 180 -16.52 5.89 -64.01
C ALA A 180 -16.59 5.85 -62.47
N THR A 181 -15.54 5.37 -61.76
CA THR A 181 -15.50 5.24 -60.34
C THR A 181 -14.09 5.45 -59.79
N LEU A 182 -13.97 6.19 -58.69
CA LEU A 182 -12.73 6.25 -57.89
C LEU A 182 -12.90 5.40 -56.63
N LYS A 183 -11.79 4.68 -56.28
CA LYS A 183 -11.78 3.86 -55.08
C LYS A 183 -11.02 4.60 -53.97
N ALA A 184 -11.57 4.57 -52.81
CA ALA A 184 -10.88 4.98 -51.58
C ALA A 184 -10.66 3.76 -50.67
N HIS A 185 -9.45 3.62 -50.16
CA HIS A 185 -9.11 2.58 -49.18
C HIS A 185 -8.84 3.22 -47.84
N CYS A 186 -9.12 2.49 -46.77
CA CYS A 186 -8.72 2.87 -45.42
C CYS A 186 -8.11 1.66 -44.72
N ASP A 187 -6.84 1.74 -44.45
CA ASP A 187 -6.12 0.71 -43.69
C ASP A 187 -6.08 1.08 -42.22
N LEU A 188 -6.44 0.13 -41.35
CA LEU A 188 -6.35 0.24 -39.92
C LEU A 188 -5.07 -0.44 -39.42
N TRP A 189 -4.20 0.34 -38.82
CA TRP A 189 -2.94 -0.16 -38.27
C TRP A 189 -3.03 -0.22 -36.75
N ARG A 190 -2.55 -1.32 -36.17
CA ARG A 190 -2.39 -1.47 -34.72
C ARG A 190 -0.93 -1.73 -34.39
N GLY A 191 -0.23 -0.72 -33.90
CA GLY A 191 1.23 -0.77 -33.77
C GLY A 191 1.92 -0.82 -35.14
N ALA A 192 2.73 -1.86 -35.37
CA ALA A 192 3.41 -2.11 -36.63
C ALA A 192 2.71 -3.16 -37.53
N THR A 193 1.48 -3.57 -37.18
CA THR A 193 0.71 -4.62 -37.90
C THR A 193 -0.54 -4.01 -38.53
N ILE A 194 -0.77 -4.34 -39.80
CA ILE A 194 -2.00 -3.99 -40.54
C ILE A 194 -3.11 -4.94 -40.10
#